data_9f3d45044a2ede01456ede8c9ae200ad
#
_entry.id   9f3d45044a2ede01456ede8c9ae200ad
#
_cell.length_a   1.000
_cell.length_b   1.000
_cell.length_c   1.000
_cell.angle_alpha   90.00
_cell.angle_beta   90.00
_cell.angle_gamma   90.00
#
_symmetry.space_group_name_H-M   'P 1'
#
loop_
_entity.id
_entity.type
_entity.pdbx_description
1 polymer ?
#
loop_
_entity_poly.entity_id
_entity_poly.type
_entity_poly.pdbx_seq_one_letter_code
_entity_poly.pdbx_strand_id
1 'polypeptide(L)'
;MHRSIRPYGTTIENGKNMTKIHDILAAIGSGTRYNLHSHTQFCDGHADMETMVQGAIAAGLTHYGFSPHGPVPIASPCNMAASDMNAYMSEVMRLRDKYSGIISLYAGMEVDYLGPQWGPSSPEVESYGLEYVIGSVHFVPAQNGEYADTDGPADRFRQYVGSVFCGDLRYVVDRFFAQTQAMIEAGGLDIVGHFDKIGLNASSMQPGIEDEPWYARHIADTIDCMAAHGVIAEINTKARGRHGRFFPGERWWPQLFRAGVPVLVNSDAHDPARTDAHRTDALNLIESMP
;
A
#
# COMPACT_ATOMS: atom_id res chain seq x y z
N MET A 1 -15.43 -2.45 -27.11
CA MET A 1 -13.99 -2.15 -27.24
C MET A 1 -13.40 -2.27 -25.84
N HIS A 2 -12.71 -3.37 -25.56
CA HIS A 2 -12.05 -3.55 -24.27
C HIS A 2 -10.98 -2.47 -24.12
N ARG A 3 -11.15 -1.55 -23.19
CA ARG A 3 -10.03 -0.75 -22.68
C ARG A 3 -9.19 -1.67 -21.80
N SER A 4 -8.17 -2.29 -22.40
CA SER A 4 -7.12 -2.92 -21.65
C SER A 4 -6.56 -1.88 -20.67
N ILE A 5 -6.36 -2.27 -19.41
CA ILE A 5 -5.36 -1.66 -18.53
C ILE A 5 -4.16 -1.44 -19.45
N ARG A 6 -3.78 -0.18 -19.72
CA ARG A 6 -2.77 0.10 -20.74
C ARG A 6 -1.53 -0.68 -20.36
N PRO A 7 -0.99 -1.55 -21.26
CA PRO A 7 0.31 -2.13 -21.01
C PRO A 7 1.30 -0.98 -20.87
N TYR A 8 2.17 -1.08 -19.87
CA TYR A 8 3.25 -0.13 -19.63
C TYR A 8 3.92 0.25 -20.95
N GLY A 9 3.73 1.50 -21.39
CA GLY A 9 4.38 2.04 -22.57
C GLY A 9 5.88 2.13 -22.29
N THR A 10 6.65 1.32 -23.01
CA THR A 10 8.09 1.40 -23.10
C THR A 10 8.49 2.78 -23.59
N THR A 11 9.01 3.62 -22.73
CA THR A 11 10.15 4.54 -22.95
C THR A 11 10.46 5.29 -21.66
N ILE A 12 11.40 4.75 -20.87
CA ILE A 12 12.23 5.58 -20.01
C ILE A 12 13.68 5.20 -20.35
N GLU A 13 14.27 5.98 -21.23
CA GLU A 13 15.72 6.08 -21.36
C GLU A 13 16.23 6.84 -20.13
N ASN A 14 16.73 6.11 -19.14
CA ASN A 14 17.83 6.54 -18.27
C ASN A 14 18.30 5.28 -17.52
N GLY A 15 19.55 4.89 -17.76
CA GLY A 15 20.22 3.67 -17.31
C GLY A 15 20.28 3.44 -15.79
N LYS A 16 19.14 3.33 -15.14
CA LYS A 16 18.98 2.70 -13.84
C LYS A 16 18.39 1.31 -14.07
N ASN A 17 18.92 0.30 -13.41
CA ASN A 17 18.41 -1.07 -13.40
C ASN A 17 16.87 -1.03 -13.43
N MET A 18 16.28 -1.68 -14.44
CA MET A 18 14.82 -1.89 -14.47
C MET A 18 14.45 -2.50 -13.11
N THR A 19 13.54 -1.84 -12.39
CA THR A 19 13.15 -2.29 -11.07
C THR A 19 12.49 -3.66 -11.22
N LYS A 20 12.73 -4.57 -10.29
CA LYS A 20 12.17 -5.93 -10.28
C LYS A 20 10.64 -5.94 -10.41
N ILE A 21 9.96 -4.85 -10.00
CA ILE A 21 8.51 -4.68 -10.18
C ILE A 21 8.08 -4.73 -11.64
N HIS A 22 8.89 -4.23 -12.58
CA HIS A 22 8.56 -4.30 -14.01
C HIS A 22 8.51 -5.74 -14.53
N ASP A 23 9.41 -6.61 -14.04
CA ASP A 23 9.40 -8.03 -14.39
C ASP A 23 8.15 -8.72 -13.83
N ILE A 24 7.74 -8.36 -12.59
CA ILE A 24 6.50 -8.86 -11.97
C ILE A 24 5.30 -8.44 -12.82
N LEU A 25 5.21 -7.16 -13.18
CA LEU A 25 4.10 -6.64 -13.98
C LEU A 25 4.08 -7.22 -15.39
N ALA A 26 5.24 -7.45 -16.00
CA ALA A 26 5.34 -8.14 -17.28
C ALA A 26 4.85 -9.59 -17.20
N ALA A 27 5.16 -10.30 -16.10
CA ALA A 27 4.66 -11.66 -15.86
C ALA A 27 3.15 -11.70 -15.63
N ILE A 28 2.59 -10.72 -14.89
CA ILE A 28 1.14 -10.58 -14.68
C ILE A 28 0.45 -10.22 -16.02
N GLY A 29 1.07 -9.39 -16.83
CA GLY A 29 0.52 -8.89 -18.10
C GLY A 29 -0.78 -8.11 -17.90
N SER A 30 -1.82 -8.39 -18.70
CA SER A 30 -3.16 -7.84 -18.54
C SER A 30 -4.05 -8.66 -17.60
N GLY A 31 -3.47 -9.63 -16.89
CA GLY A 31 -4.22 -10.51 -16.00
C GLY A 31 -4.67 -9.81 -14.73
N THR A 32 -5.76 -10.30 -14.16
CA THR A 32 -6.34 -9.77 -12.91
C THR A 32 -6.15 -10.72 -11.72
N ARG A 33 -5.58 -11.92 -11.96
CA ARG A 33 -5.39 -12.96 -10.93
C ARG A 33 -4.09 -12.80 -10.16
N TYR A 34 -3.91 -11.62 -9.56
CA TYR A 34 -2.76 -11.30 -8.72
C TYR A 34 -3.20 -10.61 -7.43
N ASN A 35 -2.38 -10.63 -6.41
CA ASN A 35 -2.43 -9.73 -5.27
C ASN A 35 -1.01 -9.51 -4.75
N LEU A 36 -0.58 -8.26 -4.63
CA LEU A 36 0.77 -7.89 -4.19
C LEU A 36 0.79 -7.20 -2.81
N HIS A 37 -0.35 -7.15 -2.09
CA HIS A 37 -0.43 -6.58 -0.76
C HIS A 37 -1.06 -7.59 0.20
N SER A 38 -0.22 -8.19 1.05
CA SER A 38 -0.65 -9.17 2.03
C SER A 38 0.29 -9.27 3.23
N HIS A 39 -0.29 -9.57 4.38
CA HIS A 39 0.35 -9.67 5.69
C HIS A 39 0.40 -11.11 6.18
N THR A 40 1.32 -11.40 7.09
CA THR A 40 1.61 -12.76 7.56
C THR A 40 2.01 -12.75 9.03
N GLN A 41 2.34 -13.92 9.59
CA GLN A 41 2.86 -14.06 10.95
C GLN A 41 4.13 -13.25 11.25
N PHE A 42 4.80 -12.72 10.24
CA PHE A 42 5.97 -11.85 10.44
C PHE A 42 5.60 -10.43 10.86
N CYS A 43 4.34 -10.06 10.71
CA CYS A 43 3.77 -8.80 11.18
C CYS A 43 2.44 -9.06 11.88
N ASP A 44 1.39 -8.35 11.56
CA ASP A 44 0.06 -8.49 12.17
C ASP A 44 -0.92 -9.37 11.36
N GLY A 45 -0.45 -10.10 10.37
CA GLY A 45 -1.24 -11.11 9.66
C GLY A 45 -1.64 -12.28 10.56
N HIS A 46 -2.83 -12.83 10.35
CA HIS A 46 -3.43 -13.85 11.22
C HIS A 46 -3.05 -15.29 10.87
N ALA A 47 -2.21 -15.50 9.85
CA ALA A 47 -1.80 -16.83 9.41
C ALA A 47 -0.33 -16.84 8.97
N ASP A 48 0.28 -18.03 8.94
CA ASP A 48 1.60 -18.21 8.36
C ASP A 48 1.59 -18.03 6.84
N MET A 49 2.78 -17.78 6.28
CA MET A 49 2.94 -17.51 4.85
C MET A 49 2.40 -18.65 3.98
N GLU A 50 2.60 -19.91 4.40
CA GLU A 50 2.13 -21.05 3.62
C GLU A 50 0.60 -21.13 3.59
N THR A 51 -0.06 -20.87 4.70
CA THR A 51 -1.52 -20.81 4.80
C THR A 51 -2.07 -19.65 3.94
N MET A 52 -1.37 -18.51 3.90
CA MET A 52 -1.72 -17.40 2.99
C MET A 52 -1.60 -17.80 1.52
N VAL A 53 -0.54 -18.54 1.13
CA VAL A 53 -0.40 -19.06 -0.24
C VAL A 53 -1.54 -20.02 -0.61
N GLN A 54 -1.92 -20.91 0.30
CA GLN A 54 -3.04 -21.83 0.07
C GLN A 54 -4.37 -21.06 -0.12
N GLY A 55 -4.58 -19.99 0.65
CA GLY A 55 -5.70 -19.08 0.46
C GLY A 55 -5.69 -18.41 -0.92
N ALA A 56 -4.53 -17.91 -1.36
CA ALA A 56 -4.35 -17.32 -2.68
C ALA A 56 -4.64 -18.30 -3.83
N ILE A 57 -4.15 -19.54 -3.71
CA ILE A 57 -4.44 -20.61 -4.69
C ILE A 57 -5.94 -20.93 -4.71
N ALA A 58 -6.57 -21.08 -3.54
CA ALA A 58 -8.00 -21.35 -3.44
C ALA A 58 -8.86 -20.22 -4.04
N ALA A 59 -8.39 -18.97 -3.96
CA ALA A 59 -8.99 -17.81 -4.61
C ALA A 59 -8.72 -17.73 -6.12
N GLY A 60 -7.91 -18.64 -6.68
CA GLY A 60 -7.58 -18.69 -8.11
C GLY A 60 -6.51 -17.68 -8.54
N LEU A 61 -5.73 -17.13 -7.60
CA LEU A 61 -4.62 -16.25 -7.94
C LEU A 61 -3.47 -17.05 -8.57
N THR A 62 -2.77 -16.44 -9.51
CA THR A 62 -1.59 -16.99 -10.19
C THR A 62 -0.30 -16.25 -9.84
N HIS A 63 -0.43 -15.06 -9.27
CA HIS A 63 0.67 -14.22 -8.80
C HIS A 63 0.33 -13.69 -7.41
N TYR A 64 1.22 -13.89 -6.45
CA TYR A 64 0.98 -13.48 -5.07
C TYR A 64 2.26 -12.91 -4.45
N GLY A 65 2.15 -11.71 -3.91
CA GLY A 65 3.25 -11.04 -3.23
C GLY A 65 2.99 -10.95 -1.74
N PHE A 66 4.00 -11.26 -0.95
CA PHE A 66 4.03 -10.96 0.47
C PHE A 66 4.55 -9.53 0.66
N SER A 67 3.88 -8.77 1.48
CA SER A 67 4.28 -7.41 1.82
C SER A 67 4.00 -7.11 3.30
N PRO A 68 4.59 -7.89 4.23
CA PRO A 68 4.40 -7.62 5.65
C PRO A 68 4.84 -6.20 5.99
N HIS A 69 4.27 -5.61 7.04
CA HIS A 69 4.80 -4.36 7.60
C HIS A 69 6.28 -4.52 7.96
N GLY A 70 7.12 -3.73 7.33
CA GLY A 70 8.56 -3.75 7.53
C GLY A 70 8.97 -3.29 8.93
N PRO A 71 10.22 -3.56 9.34
CA PRO A 71 10.75 -3.01 10.57
C PRO A 71 10.63 -1.49 10.62
N VAL A 72 10.44 -0.94 11.81
CA VAL A 72 10.44 0.50 12.06
C VAL A 72 11.27 0.81 13.30
N PRO A 73 11.94 1.99 13.40
CA PRO A 73 12.75 2.37 14.54
C PRO A 73 11.95 2.92 15.73
N ILE A 74 10.63 2.68 15.75
CA ILE A 74 9.72 3.07 16.82
C ILE A 74 9.00 1.84 17.36
N ALA A 75 8.41 1.94 18.54
CA ALA A 75 7.61 0.84 19.09
C ALA A 75 6.31 0.66 18.26
N SER A 76 6.14 -0.51 17.70
CA SER A 76 4.94 -0.88 16.96
C SER A 76 4.61 -2.37 17.18
N PRO A 77 3.37 -2.72 17.52
CA PRO A 77 2.96 -4.11 17.65
C PRO A 77 2.64 -4.79 16.31
N CYS A 78 2.55 -4.01 15.22
CA CYS A 78 2.13 -4.49 13.91
C CYS A 78 3.31 -4.79 12.98
N ASN A 79 4.47 -4.18 13.22
CA ASN A 79 5.62 -4.28 12.33
C ASN A 79 6.51 -5.50 12.65
N MET A 80 7.13 -6.04 11.60
CA MET A 80 8.13 -7.10 11.69
C MET A 80 9.32 -6.65 12.54
N ALA A 81 9.88 -7.55 13.35
CA ALA A 81 11.17 -7.29 13.99
C ALA A 81 12.30 -7.37 12.95
N ALA A 82 13.28 -6.46 13.03
CA ALA A 82 14.41 -6.47 12.09
C ALA A 82 15.22 -7.79 12.11
N SER A 83 15.21 -8.50 13.25
CA SER A 83 15.83 -9.83 13.40
C SER A 83 15.18 -10.91 12.53
N ASP A 84 13.93 -10.72 12.11
CA ASP A 84 13.14 -11.74 11.41
C ASP A 84 13.27 -11.64 9.87
N MET A 85 13.97 -10.62 9.37
CA MET A 85 14.17 -10.42 7.92
C MET A 85 14.74 -11.64 7.20
N ASN A 86 15.77 -12.27 7.78
CA ASN A 86 16.37 -13.46 7.17
C ASN A 86 15.42 -14.65 7.17
N ALA A 87 14.61 -14.82 8.22
CA ALA A 87 13.60 -15.86 8.30
C ALA A 87 12.49 -15.64 7.27
N TYR A 88 12.02 -14.39 7.13
CA TYR A 88 11.04 -14.01 6.12
C TYR A 88 11.55 -14.33 4.71
N MET A 89 12.73 -13.87 4.32
CA MET A 89 13.30 -14.12 2.99
C MET A 89 13.53 -15.61 2.72
N SER A 90 13.99 -16.36 3.72
CA SER A 90 14.17 -17.80 3.61
C SER A 90 12.86 -18.54 3.40
N GLU A 91 11.80 -18.10 4.06
CA GLU A 91 10.47 -18.67 3.91
C GLU A 91 9.85 -18.38 2.53
N VAL A 92 10.05 -17.15 2.01
CA VAL A 92 9.66 -16.84 0.61
C VAL A 92 10.32 -17.81 -0.35
N MET A 93 11.63 -18.03 -0.22
CA MET A 93 12.37 -18.95 -1.12
C MET A 93 11.85 -20.39 -1.00
N ARG A 94 11.66 -20.87 0.21
CA ARG A 94 11.12 -22.22 0.46
C ARG A 94 9.74 -22.42 -0.19
N LEU A 95 8.86 -21.44 -0.04
CA LEU A 95 7.51 -21.51 -0.60
C LEU A 95 7.53 -21.37 -2.12
N ARG A 96 8.40 -20.54 -2.66
CA ARG A 96 8.61 -20.40 -4.11
C ARG A 96 9.00 -21.73 -4.76
N ASP A 97 9.91 -22.45 -4.15
CA ASP A 97 10.31 -23.79 -4.60
C ASP A 97 9.15 -24.78 -4.48
N LYS A 98 8.47 -24.80 -3.34
CA LYS A 98 7.37 -25.73 -3.05
C LYS A 98 6.19 -25.56 -4.00
N TYR A 99 5.84 -24.33 -4.35
CA TYR A 99 4.67 -24.01 -5.18
C TYR A 99 5.03 -23.66 -6.62
N SER A 100 6.27 -23.99 -7.04
CA SER A 100 6.74 -23.79 -8.41
C SER A 100 5.79 -24.44 -9.42
N GLY A 101 5.42 -23.68 -10.47
CA GLY A 101 4.46 -24.13 -11.48
C GLY A 101 2.98 -24.08 -11.09
N ILE A 102 2.67 -23.71 -9.83
CA ILE A 102 1.31 -23.53 -9.33
C ILE A 102 0.95 -22.06 -9.20
N ILE A 103 1.80 -21.29 -8.51
CA ILE A 103 1.63 -19.86 -8.28
C ILE A 103 3.00 -19.17 -8.23
N SER A 104 3.11 -18.00 -8.83
CA SER A 104 4.32 -17.17 -8.73
C SER A 104 4.28 -16.36 -7.43
N LEU A 105 5.34 -16.49 -6.61
CA LEU A 105 5.43 -15.81 -5.31
C LEU A 105 6.51 -14.72 -5.36
N TYR A 106 6.26 -13.58 -4.70
CA TYR A 106 7.14 -12.42 -4.72
C TYR A 106 7.45 -11.92 -3.31
N ALA A 107 8.70 -11.52 -3.08
CA ALA A 107 9.18 -10.95 -1.83
C ALA A 107 9.05 -9.42 -1.87
N GLY A 108 7.99 -8.89 -1.31
CA GLY A 108 7.80 -7.46 -1.12
C GLY A 108 7.82 -7.05 0.35
N MET A 109 7.53 -5.79 0.61
CA MET A 109 7.37 -5.25 1.95
C MET A 109 6.55 -3.97 1.91
N GLU A 110 5.67 -3.78 2.88
CA GLU A 110 5.04 -2.50 3.15
C GLU A 110 5.90 -1.73 4.15
N VAL A 111 6.49 -0.63 3.69
CA VAL A 111 7.45 0.15 4.45
C VAL A 111 6.85 1.48 4.87
N ASP A 112 6.83 1.71 6.17
CA ASP A 112 6.40 2.98 6.75
C ASP A 112 7.41 4.11 6.50
N TYR A 113 6.91 5.29 6.14
CA TYR A 113 7.71 6.49 6.05
C TYR A 113 7.58 7.34 7.32
N LEU A 114 8.67 7.48 8.05
CA LEU A 114 8.76 8.26 9.28
C LEU A 114 9.56 9.57 9.10
N GLY A 115 9.83 9.95 7.85
CA GLY A 115 10.64 11.13 7.53
C GLY A 115 11.95 10.75 6.83
N PRO A 116 12.85 11.72 6.58
CA PRO A 116 14.06 11.50 5.78
C PRO A 116 15.03 10.43 6.34
N GLN A 117 14.94 10.12 7.63
CA GLN A 117 15.79 9.14 8.31
C GLN A 117 15.27 7.71 8.23
N TRP A 118 14.02 7.51 7.85
CA TRP A 118 13.40 6.17 7.75
C TRP A 118 12.26 6.13 6.75
N GLY A 119 12.37 5.25 5.78
CA GLY A 119 11.37 5.04 4.74
C GLY A 119 11.86 4.09 3.65
N PRO A 120 11.12 3.96 2.56
CA PRO A 120 11.47 3.09 1.43
C PRO A 120 12.88 3.28 0.87
N SER A 121 13.41 4.50 0.89
CA SER A 121 14.75 4.85 0.39
C SER A 121 15.86 4.72 1.45
N SER A 122 15.58 4.19 2.64
CA SER A 122 16.62 4.00 3.66
C SER A 122 17.58 2.87 3.28
N PRO A 123 18.88 3.01 3.59
CA PRO A 123 19.89 1.99 3.26
C PRO A 123 19.56 0.60 3.84
N GLU A 124 18.92 0.56 4.99
CA GLU A 124 18.44 -0.68 5.60
C GLU A 124 17.43 -1.40 4.70
N VAL A 125 16.42 -0.69 4.20
CA VAL A 125 15.38 -1.26 3.32
C VAL A 125 16.00 -1.70 1.99
N GLU A 126 16.88 -0.90 1.41
CA GLU A 126 17.61 -1.28 0.18
C GLU A 126 18.41 -2.58 0.37
N SER A 127 18.99 -2.78 1.58
CA SER A 127 19.79 -3.98 1.89
C SER A 127 18.99 -5.27 1.99
N TYR A 128 17.66 -5.21 2.16
CA TYR A 128 16.79 -6.39 2.30
C TYR A 128 16.64 -7.21 1.00
N GLY A 129 16.97 -6.62 -0.14
CA GLY A 129 16.96 -7.34 -1.43
C GLY A 129 15.56 -7.67 -1.94
N LEU A 130 14.56 -6.89 -1.55
CA LEU A 130 13.16 -7.04 -1.94
C LEU A 130 12.96 -6.96 -3.46
N GLU A 131 11.87 -7.53 -3.94
CA GLU A 131 11.48 -7.49 -5.36
C GLU A 131 10.56 -6.31 -5.67
N TYR A 132 9.83 -5.82 -4.65
CA TYR A 132 9.05 -4.58 -4.72
C TYR A 132 8.83 -4.01 -3.32
N VAL A 133 8.56 -2.72 -3.26
CA VAL A 133 8.29 -1.98 -2.03
C VAL A 133 6.98 -1.21 -2.16
N ILE A 134 6.08 -1.43 -1.21
CA ILE A 134 4.90 -0.58 -1.00
C ILE A 134 5.30 0.47 0.04
N GLY A 135 5.24 1.74 -0.32
CA GLY A 135 5.44 2.82 0.64
C GLY A 135 4.11 3.26 1.26
N SER A 136 4.06 3.36 2.58
CA SER A 136 2.85 3.72 3.32
C SER A 136 3.12 4.71 4.45
N VAL A 137 2.08 5.40 4.89
CA VAL A 137 2.09 6.28 6.06
C VAL A 137 1.03 5.80 7.04
N HIS A 138 1.46 5.16 8.13
CA HIS A 138 0.58 4.78 9.23
C HIS A 138 0.82 5.66 10.46
N PHE A 139 1.99 6.24 10.60
CA PHE A 139 2.40 7.04 11.74
C PHE A 139 2.59 8.50 11.35
N VAL A 140 1.91 9.39 12.07
CA VAL A 140 2.04 10.84 11.87
C VAL A 140 2.78 11.46 13.06
N PRO A 141 3.80 12.29 12.84
CA PRO A 141 4.51 12.96 13.92
C PRO A 141 3.69 14.14 14.47
N ALA A 142 3.63 14.19 15.79
CA ALA A 142 3.16 15.36 16.51
C ALA A 142 4.21 16.49 16.52
N GLN A 143 3.82 17.68 16.98
CA GLN A 143 4.74 18.83 17.05
C GLN A 143 5.93 18.59 17.99
N ASN A 144 5.78 17.72 18.99
CA ASN A 144 6.86 17.32 19.91
C ASN A 144 7.78 16.20 19.35
N GLY A 145 7.51 15.73 18.12
CA GLY A 145 8.26 14.64 17.46
C GLY A 145 7.80 13.22 17.84
N GLU A 146 6.78 13.08 18.69
CA GLU A 146 6.17 11.79 19.00
C GLU A 146 5.33 11.31 17.81
N TYR A 147 5.42 10.02 17.48
CA TYR A 147 4.61 9.42 16.42
C TYR A 147 3.33 8.78 16.98
N ALA A 148 2.21 9.01 16.31
CA ALA A 148 0.96 8.34 16.62
C ALA A 148 0.46 7.53 15.41
N ASP A 149 0.03 6.31 15.68
CA ASP A 149 -0.63 5.44 14.72
C ASP A 149 -2.00 6.04 14.33
N THR A 150 -2.15 6.37 13.06
CA THR A 150 -3.38 6.97 12.51
C THR A 150 -4.29 5.97 11.81
N ASP A 151 -3.85 4.71 11.69
CA ASP A 151 -4.57 3.63 11.00
C ASP A 151 -5.40 2.74 11.95
N GLY A 152 -5.18 2.85 13.24
CA GLY A 152 -5.88 2.07 14.24
C GLY A 152 -7.40 2.31 14.29
N PRO A 153 -8.13 1.64 15.23
CA PRO A 153 -9.55 1.84 15.42
C PRO A 153 -9.93 3.30 15.65
N ALA A 154 -11.10 3.71 15.17
CA ALA A 154 -11.56 5.12 15.23
C ALA A 154 -11.52 5.73 16.65
N ASP A 155 -11.81 4.95 17.70
CA ASP A 155 -11.74 5.43 19.08
C ASP A 155 -10.30 5.72 19.51
N ARG A 156 -9.34 4.89 19.10
CA ARG A 156 -7.91 5.10 19.34
C ARG A 156 -7.40 6.31 18.56
N PHE A 157 -7.79 6.45 17.29
CA PHE A 157 -7.48 7.63 16.50
C PHE A 157 -8.01 8.91 17.18
N ARG A 158 -9.28 8.91 17.63
CA ARG A 158 -9.87 10.05 18.35
C ARG A 158 -9.10 10.39 19.62
N GLN A 159 -8.65 9.38 20.36
CA GLN A 159 -7.81 9.56 21.55
C GLN A 159 -6.48 10.23 21.18
N TYR A 160 -5.81 9.76 20.12
CA TYR A 160 -4.54 10.36 19.67
C TYR A 160 -4.73 11.80 19.20
N VAL A 161 -5.78 12.10 18.43
CA VAL A 161 -6.08 13.47 18.03
C VAL A 161 -6.23 14.36 19.24
N GLY A 162 -6.94 13.91 20.29
CA GLY A 162 -7.15 14.68 21.51
C GLY A 162 -5.87 14.86 22.34
N SER A 163 -5.12 13.78 22.57
CA SER A 163 -4.01 13.77 23.55
C SER A 163 -2.65 14.12 22.95
N VAL A 164 -2.37 13.68 21.70
CA VAL A 164 -1.07 13.86 21.05
C VAL A 164 -1.07 15.08 20.14
N PHE A 165 -2.18 15.35 19.47
CA PHE A 165 -2.31 16.44 18.50
C PHE A 165 -3.13 17.64 18.99
N CYS A 166 -3.38 17.73 20.31
CA CYS A 166 -4.10 18.85 20.94
C CYS A 166 -5.50 19.13 20.34
N GLY A 167 -6.15 18.14 19.79
CA GLY A 167 -7.46 18.25 19.13
C GLY A 167 -7.40 18.72 17.67
N ASP A 168 -6.23 18.95 17.12
CA ASP A 168 -6.06 19.47 15.75
C ASP A 168 -6.11 18.36 14.70
N LEU A 169 -7.33 17.95 14.33
CA LEU A 169 -7.55 16.96 13.26
C LEU A 169 -7.01 17.45 11.91
N ARG A 170 -7.09 18.75 11.64
CA ARG A 170 -6.58 19.33 10.40
C ARG A 170 -5.08 19.14 10.27
N TYR A 171 -4.32 19.39 11.33
CA TYR A 171 -2.89 19.14 11.37
C TYR A 171 -2.56 17.67 11.05
N VAL A 172 -3.30 16.71 11.63
CA VAL A 172 -3.07 15.28 11.39
C VAL A 172 -3.23 14.93 9.91
N VAL A 173 -4.30 15.42 9.28
CA VAL A 173 -4.56 15.17 7.85
C VAL A 173 -3.51 15.85 6.98
N ASP A 174 -3.19 17.13 7.24
CA ASP A 174 -2.16 17.87 6.50
C ASP A 174 -0.80 17.16 6.58
N ARG A 175 -0.43 16.64 7.77
CA ARG A 175 0.83 15.93 7.97
C ARG A 175 0.85 14.56 7.29
N PHE A 176 -0.26 13.82 7.29
CA PHE A 176 -0.37 12.55 6.59
C PHE A 176 -0.07 12.72 5.09
N PHE A 177 -0.72 13.67 4.43
CA PHE A 177 -0.49 13.93 3.00
C PHE A 177 0.91 14.50 2.73
N ALA A 178 1.41 15.40 3.57
CA ALA A 178 2.77 15.92 3.43
C ALA A 178 3.83 14.81 3.55
N GLN A 179 3.65 13.84 4.47
CA GLN A 179 4.53 12.69 4.57
C GLN A 179 4.41 11.76 3.36
N THR A 180 3.18 11.53 2.86
CA THR A 180 2.97 10.72 1.66
C THR A 180 3.69 11.31 0.45
N GLN A 181 3.60 12.62 0.25
CA GLN A 181 4.31 13.32 -0.84
C GLN A 181 5.82 13.26 -0.64
N ALA A 182 6.32 13.55 0.58
CA ALA A 182 7.74 13.47 0.89
C ALA A 182 8.31 12.05 0.72
N MET A 183 7.53 11.01 1.01
CA MET A 183 7.90 9.63 0.75
C MET A 183 8.07 9.36 -0.76
N ILE A 184 7.12 9.83 -1.57
CA ILE A 184 7.18 9.69 -3.04
C ILE A 184 8.41 10.41 -3.59
N GLU A 185 8.66 11.63 -3.15
CA GLU A 185 9.82 12.44 -3.55
C GLU A 185 11.15 11.81 -3.14
N ALA A 186 11.21 11.18 -1.97
CA ALA A 186 12.39 10.47 -1.50
C ALA A 186 12.70 9.21 -2.32
N GLY A 187 11.70 8.59 -2.94
CA GLY A 187 11.84 7.40 -3.77
C GLY A 187 12.05 6.10 -2.97
N GLY A 188 12.60 5.07 -3.63
CA GLY A 188 12.82 3.75 -3.02
C GLY A 188 11.58 2.87 -2.94
N LEU A 189 10.42 3.33 -3.44
CA LEU A 189 9.17 2.58 -3.50
C LEU A 189 8.73 2.36 -4.94
N ASP A 190 7.97 1.31 -5.16
CA ASP A 190 7.33 0.97 -6.44
C ASP A 190 5.83 1.32 -6.43
N ILE A 191 5.18 1.11 -5.28
CA ILE A 191 3.74 1.25 -5.10
C ILE A 191 3.49 2.19 -3.92
N VAL A 192 2.59 3.15 -4.09
CA VAL A 192 2.06 3.96 -2.99
C VAL A 192 0.82 3.26 -2.44
N GLY A 193 0.91 2.76 -1.20
CA GLY A 193 -0.17 2.10 -0.50
C GLY A 193 -1.28 3.09 -0.11
N HIS A 194 -2.52 2.69 -0.25
CA HIS A 194 -3.75 3.32 0.30
C HIS A 194 -3.64 4.81 0.69
N PHE A 195 -3.17 5.67 -0.22
CA PHE A 195 -2.71 7.05 0.02
C PHE A 195 -3.76 8.03 0.58
N ASP A 196 -5.04 7.65 0.69
CA ASP A 196 -6.09 8.44 1.34
C ASP A 196 -6.66 7.77 2.62
N LYS A 197 -5.95 6.77 3.16
CA LYS A 197 -6.43 5.95 4.28
C LYS A 197 -6.84 6.77 5.50
N ILE A 198 -6.17 7.89 5.75
CA ILE A 198 -6.51 8.85 6.81
C ILE A 198 -7.98 9.31 6.73
N GLY A 199 -8.57 9.36 5.53
CA GLY A 199 -9.94 9.81 5.31
C GLY A 199 -10.98 8.98 6.05
N LEU A 200 -10.76 7.68 6.25
CA LEU A 200 -11.69 6.83 7.02
C LEU A 200 -11.81 7.32 8.48
N ASN A 201 -10.68 7.47 9.15
CA ASN A 201 -10.66 7.89 10.55
C ASN A 201 -11.01 9.38 10.71
N ALA A 202 -10.54 10.24 9.82
CA ALA A 202 -10.90 11.65 9.82
C ALA A 202 -12.41 11.87 9.63
N SER A 203 -13.04 11.17 8.69
CA SER A 203 -14.48 11.23 8.46
C SER A 203 -15.31 10.69 9.64
N SER A 204 -14.76 9.75 10.42
CA SER A 204 -15.41 9.27 11.65
C SER A 204 -15.46 10.32 12.75
N MET A 205 -14.54 11.30 12.75
CA MET A 205 -14.51 12.42 13.67
C MET A 205 -15.26 13.64 13.14
N GLN A 206 -15.07 13.94 11.87
CA GLN A 206 -15.69 15.08 11.19
C GLN A 206 -16.33 14.61 9.88
N PRO A 207 -17.61 14.21 9.90
CA PRO A 207 -18.35 13.87 8.69
C PRO A 207 -18.29 15.01 7.66
N GLY A 208 -18.01 14.67 6.40
CA GLY A 208 -17.87 15.66 5.31
C GLY A 208 -16.47 16.28 5.17
N ILE A 209 -15.49 15.92 6.01
CA ILE A 209 -14.11 16.45 5.89
C ILE A 209 -13.50 16.21 4.52
N GLU A 210 -13.82 15.09 3.88
CA GLU A 210 -13.34 14.75 2.53
C GLU A 210 -14.00 15.62 1.44
N ASP A 211 -15.08 16.36 1.74
CA ASP A 211 -15.75 17.29 0.81
C ASP A 211 -15.14 18.70 0.88
N GLU A 212 -14.28 18.95 1.86
CA GLU A 212 -13.60 20.22 2.02
C GLU A 212 -12.62 20.48 0.86
N PRO A 213 -12.61 21.69 0.27
CA PRO A 213 -11.74 22.02 -0.86
C PRO A 213 -10.25 21.80 -0.59
N TRP A 214 -9.84 21.95 0.67
CA TRP A 214 -8.45 21.73 1.06
C TRP A 214 -8.08 20.24 1.09
N TYR A 215 -9.02 19.35 1.48
CA TYR A 215 -8.80 17.90 1.42
C TYR A 215 -8.67 17.44 -0.04
N ALA A 216 -9.57 17.90 -0.91
CA ALA A 216 -9.49 17.62 -2.34
C ALA A 216 -8.18 18.11 -2.97
N ARG A 217 -7.62 19.23 -2.47
CA ARG A 217 -6.31 19.70 -2.92
C ARG A 217 -5.19 18.75 -2.52
N HIS A 218 -5.17 18.25 -1.29
CA HIS A 218 -4.18 17.23 -0.88
C HIS A 218 -4.21 15.99 -1.76
N ILE A 219 -5.40 15.51 -2.11
CA ILE A 219 -5.56 14.41 -3.06
C ILE A 219 -4.96 14.77 -4.42
N ALA A 220 -5.29 15.94 -4.95
CA ALA A 220 -4.78 16.40 -6.24
C ALA A 220 -3.26 16.48 -6.24
N ASP A 221 -2.68 17.17 -5.26
CA ASP A 221 -1.23 17.35 -5.12
C ASP A 221 -0.50 16.01 -4.98
N THR A 222 -1.10 15.04 -4.26
CA THR A 222 -0.54 13.69 -4.12
C THR A 222 -0.61 12.91 -5.43
N ILE A 223 -1.71 12.98 -6.17
CA ILE A 223 -1.83 12.35 -7.50
C ILE A 223 -0.83 12.96 -8.48
N ASP A 224 -0.67 14.28 -8.50
CA ASP A 224 0.31 14.98 -9.36
C ASP A 224 1.75 14.58 -8.97
N CYS A 225 2.03 14.43 -7.68
CA CYS A 225 3.32 13.93 -7.19
C CYS A 225 3.59 12.50 -7.68
N MET A 226 2.61 11.58 -7.59
CA MET A 226 2.74 10.22 -8.12
C MET A 226 2.99 10.21 -9.63
N ALA A 227 2.26 11.01 -10.39
CA ALA A 227 2.44 11.11 -11.84
C ALA A 227 3.85 11.63 -12.21
N ALA A 228 4.34 12.64 -11.48
CA ALA A 228 5.66 13.23 -11.72
C ALA A 228 6.81 12.25 -11.44
N HIS A 229 6.65 11.33 -10.47
CA HIS A 229 7.68 10.37 -10.07
C HIS A 229 7.50 8.97 -10.71
N GLY A 230 6.43 8.75 -11.47
CA GLY A 230 6.18 7.50 -12.18
C GLY A 230 5.94 6.30 -11.28
N VAL A 231 5.46 6.51 -10.05
CA VAL A 231 5.12 5.45 -9.10
C VAL A 231 3.72 4.90 -9.35
N ILE A 232 3.46 3.69 -8.87
CA ILE A 232 2.17 3.02 -9.01
C ILE A 232 1.29 3.40 -7.84
N ALA A 233 0.01 3.72 -8.08
CA ALA A 233 -0.98 3.87 -7.02
C ALA A 233 -1.66 2.53 -6.72
N GLU A 234 -1.85 2.25 -5.45
CA GLU A 234 -2.71 1.14 -5.04
C GLU A 234 -4.17 1.55 -4.97
N ILE A 235 -5.07 0.72 -5.49
CA ILE A 235 -6.47 0.65 -5.08
C ILE A 235 -6.60 -0.49 -4.10
N ASN A 236 -6.70 -0.15 -2.82
CA ASN A 236 -6.76 -1.09 -1.72
C ASN A 236 -8.21 -1.41 -1.37
N THR A 237 -8.52 -2.71 -1.26
CA THR A 237 -9.91 -3.16 -1.09
C THR A 237 -10.25 -3.61 0.34
N LYS A 238 -9.29 -3.55 1.28
CA LYS A 238 -9.43 -4.02 2.67
C LYS A 238 -10.68 -3.49 3.39
N ALA A 239 -10.98 -2.21 3.20
CA ALA A 239 -12.10 -1.56 3.88
C ALA A 239 -13.46 -1.78 3.20
N ARG A 240 -13.52 -2.34 1.99
CA ARG A 240 -14.75 -2.44 1.21
C ARG A 240 -15.85 -3.21 1.94
N GLY A 241 -15.53 -4.37 2.50
CA GLY A 241 -16.53 -5.22 3.16
C GLY A 241 -17.08 -4.63 4.47
N ARG A 242 -16.25 -3.92 5.24
CA ARG A 242 -16.63 -3.40 6.56
C ARG A 242 -17.13 -1.96 6.53
N HIS A 243 -16.56 -1.13 5.67
CA HIS A 243 -16.79 0.31 5.64
C HIS A 243 -17.38 0.79 4.31
N GLY A 244 -17.58 -0.10 3.34
CA GLY A 244 -18.16 0.22 2.03
C GLY A 244 -17.26 1.07 1.14
N ARG A 245 -15.95 1.22 1.45
CA ARG A 245 -15.03 2.10 0.71
C ARG A 245 -13.75 1.39 0.27
N PHE A 246 -13.11 1.94 -0.75
CA PHE A 246 -11.75 1.63 -1.16
C PHE A 246 -10.77 2.71 -0.67
N PHE A 247 -9.46 2.43 -0.77
CA PHE A 247 -8.42 3.43 -0.62
C PHE A 247 -7.56 3.48 -1.90
N PRO A 248 -7.51 4.62 -2.62
CA PRO A 248 -8.33 5.80 -2.36
C PRO A 248 -9.81 5.56 -2.64
N GLY A 249 -10.66 6.40 -2.05
CA GLY A 249 -12.10 6.39 -2.31
C GLY A 249 -12.39 6.51 -3.80
N GLU A 250 -13.41 5.79 -4.30
CA GLU A 250 -13.74 5.68 -5.73
C GLU A 250 -14.03 7.05 -6.40
N ARG A 251 -14.40 8.05 -5.62
CA ARG A 251 -14.61 9.43 -6.11
C ARG A 251 -13.33 10.06 -6.69
N TRP A 252 -12.15 9.59 -6.28
CA TRP A 252 -10.85 10.09 -6.71
C TRP A 252 -10.26 9.36 -7.92
N TRP A 253 -10.77 8.19 -8.28
CA TRP A 253 -10.25 7.37 -9.37
C TRP A 253 -10.25 8.07 -10.74
N PRO A 254 -11.31 8.86 -11.12
CA PRO A 254 -11.28 9.57 -12.38
C PRO A 254 -10.11 10.57 -12.49
N GLN A 255 -9.70 11.20 -11.37
CA GLN A 255 -8.56 12.09 -11.36
C GLN A 255 -7.25 11.32 -11.49
N LEU A 256 -7.10 10.21 -10.76
CA LEU A 256 -5.95 9.31 -10.82
C LEU A 256 -5.71 8.82 -12.25
N PHE A 257 -6.78 8.35 -12.92
CA PHE A 257 -6.68 7.86 -14.30
C PHE A 257 -6.39 8.95 -15.32
N ARG A 258 -6.95 10.16 -15.14
CA ARG A 258 -6.63 11.30 -16.01
C ARG A 258 -5.19 11.77 -15.88
N ALA A 259 -4.62 11.68 -14.71
CA ALA A 259 -3.20 11.98 -14.47
C ALA A 259 -2.25 10.94 -15.08
N GLY A 260 -2.79 9.79 -15.55
CA GLY A 260 -2.01 8.71 -16.16
C GLY A 260 -1.21 7.89 -15.15
N VAL A 261 -1.52 7.98 -13.85
CA VAL A 261 -0.87 7.18 -12.81
C VAL A 261 -1.24 5.71 -13.01
N PRO A 262 -0.25 4.80 -13.09
CA PRO A 262 -0.51 3.37 -13.15
C PRO A 262 -1.16 2.88 -11.85
N VAL A 263 -2.03 1.87 -11.95
CA VAL A 263 -2.81 1.40 -10.81
C VAL A 263 -2.71 -0.12 -10.65
N LEU A 264 -2.56 -0.58 -9.41
CA LEU A 264 -2.72 -1.98 -9.01
C LEU A 264 -3.86 -2.10 -8.00
N VAL A 265 -4.68 -3.16 -8.14
CA VAL A 265 -5.78 -3.45 -7.21
C VAL A 265 -5.31 -4.56 -6.28
N ASN A 266 -5.21 -4.27 -4.97
CA ASN A 266 -4.77 -5.23 -3.97
C ASN A 266 -5.76 -5.32 -2.81
N SER A 267 -5.73 -6.47 -2.10
CA SER A 267 -6.67 -6.73 -1.01
C SER A 267 -6.16 -6.34 0.37
N ASP A 268 -4.85 -6.13 0.55
CA ASP A 268 -4.23 -5.89 1.86
C ASP A 268 -4.68 -6.97 2.87
N ALA A 269 -4.51 -8.23 2.45
CA ALA A 269 -5.06 -9.37 3.15
C ALA A 269 -4.26 -9.71 4.40
N HIS A 270 -4.94 -9.82 5.54
CA HIS A 270 -4.39 -10.32 6.81
C HIS A 270 -4.90 -11.73 7.17
N ASP A 271 -5.73 -12.30 6.31
CA ASP A 271 -6.39 -13.60 6.50
C ASP A 271 -6.42 -14.36 5.17
N PRO A 272 -6.17 -15.69 5.17
CA PRO A 272 -6.18 -16.51 3.95
C PRO A 272 -7.49 -16.43 3.16
N ALA A 273 -8.62 -16.27 3.84
CA ALA A 273 -9.93 -16.16 3.21
C ALA A 273 -10.14 -14.79 2.51
N ARG A 274 -9.21 -13.86 2.66
CA ARG A 274 -9.32 -12.48 2.14
C ARG A 274 -8.28 -12.14 1.08
N THR A 275 -7.52 -13.09 0.60
CA THR A 275 -6.44 -12.85 -0.38
C THR A 275 -6.90 -12.25 -1.70
N ASP A 276 -8.19 -12.39 -2.05
CA ASP A 276 -8.83 -11.75 -3.24
C ASP A 276 -10.07 -10.92 -2.87
N ALA A 277 -10.24 -10.56 -1.58
CA ALA A 277 -11.47 -9.92 -1.10
C ALA A 277 -11.75 -8.59 -1.81
N HIS A 278 -12.95 -8.48 -2.42
CA HIS A 278 -13.47 -7.26 -3.08
C HIS A 278 -12.62 -6.71 -4.25
N ARG A 279 -11.59 -7.45 -4.72
CA ARG A 279 -10.80 -7.02 -5.87
C ARG A 279 -11.64 -7.02 -7.15
N THR A 280 -12.48 -8.02 -7.33
CA THR A 280 -13.44 -8.08 -8.44
C THR A 280 -14.40 -6.88 -8.44
N ASP A 281 -14.85 -6.42 -7.26
CA ASP A 281 -15.71 -5.23 -7.16
C ASP A 281 -14.99 -3.99 -7.69
N ALA A 282 -13.73 -3.78 -7.29
CA ALA A 282 -12.91 -2.66 -7.76
C ALA A 282 -12.65 -2.74 -9.28
N LEU A 283 -12.27 -3.91 -9.79
CA LEU A 283 -12.00 -4.13 -11.21
C LEU A 283 -13.23 -3.84 -12.07
N ASN A 284 -14.41 -4.34 -11.67
CA ASN A 284 -15.68 -4.07 -12.38
C ASN A 284 -16.03 -2.58 -12.37
N LEU A 285 -15.77 -1.87 -11.25
CA LEU A 285 -15.98 -0.43 -11.19
C LEU A 285 -15.03 0.31 -12.14
N ILE A 286 -13.75 -0.06 -12.20
CA ILE A 286 -12.77 0.52 -13.14
C ILE A 286 -13.21 0.32 -14.59
N GLU A 287 -13.64 -0.89 -14.95
CA GLU A 287 -14.11 -1.19 -16.31
C GLU A 287 -15.36 -0.40 -16.69
N SER A 288 -16.21 -0.05 -15.72
CA SER A 288 -17.45 0.72 -15.94
C SER A 288 -17.22 2.23 -16.03
N MET A 289 -16.03 2.73 -15.73
CA MET A 289 -15.73 4.15 -15.79
C MET A 289 -15.60 4.66 -17.22
N PRO A 290 -16.11 5.87 -17.52
CA PRO A 290 -16.15 6.44 -18.87
C PRO A 290 -14.76 6.79 -19.46
#